data_6ffd936452e61f5976e6901ad21a1276
#
_entry.id   6ffd936452e61f5976e6901ad21a1276
#
_cell.length_a   1.000
_cell.length_b   1.000
_cell.length_c   1.000
_cell.angle_alpha   90.00
_cell.angle_beta   90.00
_cell.angle_gamma   90.00
#
_symmetry.space_group_name_H-M   'P 1'
#
loop_
_entity.id
_entity.type
_entity.pdbx_description
1 polymer ?
#
loop_
_entity_poly.entity_id
_entity_poly.type
_entity_poly.pdbx_seq_one_letter_code
_entity_poly.pdbx_strand_id
1 'polypeptide(L)'
;MSTGKQLTALLLFTTALTLPAAAFAQDAGVGTGAEGVPADEDAATDALQAQQAQGIDNTPQEEEFEEPDISVPGGSIVVTGRRRQDVTRASSQVVSVLDSASIARSGEGDIAGALTRVTGLSTVGNGLVFVRGLGDRYSLALLNGLPLPSPQPLSRVVPLDIFPTSVIASSLVQKTYSANFPGEFGGGVINLTTRAVPDESFVKVSAGISGDTETTFGTGYSYYGSDYDWFGFDDGRREPGPNLQSFLNSGLQITDPQVDQQAILLELGDPNQILLQSTDELPVNWSAGITAGTSFDVFADGRFGIIATASLSNKWRNRFITRQVAVNGALDLDQDGTQFQTDQRILANAMLGLGLEVGEHRFRLTNLFIRDSLKRASLAQINDLTDDDDDLFQNTGWYERQLFDTQFVGELEFGDLSVDLRAGYAQTQREAPNEWEFVYTRDLTPTTQLDEIYLNLQNGGQRGRTTVAFSDLTEDLYYGGLDLSYQFADWVTLTVGGAYTDTTRLSRRREFDIRATGAYPLVFGAFRPDNLLGDAL
;
A
#
# COMPACT_ATOMS: atom_id res chain seq x y z
N MET A 1 -18.01 -24.93 8.65
CA MET A 1 -17.74 -24.99 10.09
C MET A 1 -16.37 -24.38 10.31
N SER A 2 -16.31 -23.12 10.57
CA SER A 2 -15.07 -22.43 10.93
C SER A 2 -15.32 -21.69 12.23
N THR A 3 -14.62 -22.12 13.27
CA THR A 3 -14.66 -21.56 14.61
C THR A 3 -13.83 -20.28 14.64
N GLY A 4 -14.50 -19.14 14.77
CA GLY A 4 -13.87 -17.89 15.10
C GLY A 4 -13.15 -17.96 16.45
N LYS A 5 -11.88 -17.63 16.46
CA LYS A 5 -11.14 -17.32 17.70
C LYS A 5 -10.82 -15.84 17.71
N GLN A 6 -11.61 -15.11 18.48
CA GLN A 6 -11.30 -13.76 18.90
C GLN A 6 -10.09 -13.78 19.82
N LEU A 7 -9.05 -13.06 19.48
CA LEU A 7 -7.94 -12.76 20.38
C LEU A 7 -8.14 -11.34 20.93
N THR A 8 -8.68 -11.30 22.15
CA THR A 8 -8.74 -10.07 22.95
C THR A 8 -7.46 -9.99 23.77
N ALA A 9 -6.59 -9.04 23.46
CA ALA A 9 -5.48 -8.66 24.33
C ALA A 9 -5.56 -7.16 24.62
N LEU A 10 -6.11 -6.85 25.80
CA LEU A 10 -6.16 -5.52 26.39
C LEU A 10 -4.93 -5.36 27.29
N LEU A 11 -4.03 -4.45 26.98
CA LEU A 11 -2.95 -4.02 27.87
C LEU A 11 -3.03 -2.50 28.09
N LEU A 12 -3.53 -2.14 29.26
CA LEU A 12 -3.51 -0.78 29.80
C LEU A 12 -2.15 -0.51 30.46
N PHE A 13 -1.42 0.49 29.97
CA PHE A 13 -0.35 1.12 30.72
C PHE A 13 -0.56 2.63 30.76
N THR A 14 -0.81 3.13 31.97
CA THR A 14 -0.78 4.55 32.31
C THR A 14 0.58 4.89 32.90
N THR A 15 1.34 5.76 32.26
CA THR A 15 2.45 6.49 32.91
C THR A 15 2.61 7.87 32.29
N ALA A 16 2.85 8.81 33.19
CA ALA A 16 2.87 10.25 32.98
C ALA A 16 4.04 10.72 32.08
N LEU A 17 3.72 11.64 31.17
CA LEU A 17 4.70 12.37 30.32
C LEU A 17 5.26 13.57 31.09
N THR A 18 6.59 13.68 31.08
CA THR A 18 7.27 14.97 31.32
C THR A 18 7.95 15.38 30.00
N LEU A 19 7.53 16.53 29.46
CA LEU A 19 8.08 17.10 28.21
C LEU A 19 9.20 18.09 28.56
N PRO A 20 10.34 18.11 27.84
CA PRO A 20 11.23 19.27 27.81
C PRO A 20 10.76 20.25 26.72
N ALA A 21 10.66 21.51 27.08
CA ALA A 21 10.32 22.61 26.18
C ALA A 21 11.49 22.93 25.25
N ALA A 22 11.22 22.96 23.94
CA ALA A 22 12.15 23.48 22.95
C ALA A 22 11.64 24.83 22.44
N ALA A 23 12.56 25.79 22.36
CA ALA A 23 12.34 27.19 22.03
C ALA A 23 12.05 27.39 20.53
N PHE A 24 11.06 28.24 20.24
CA PHE A 24 10.77 28.77 18.91
C PHE A 24 11.69 29.97 18.62
N ALA A 25 12.34 29.97 17.46
CA ALA A 25 12.89 31.19 16.87
C ALA A 25 11.94 31.65 15.75
N GLN A 26 11.41 32.86 15.92
CA GLN A 26 10.70 33.61 14.89
C GLN A 26 11.74 34.31 14.01
N ASP A 27 11.50 34.31 12.72
CA ASP A 27 11.97 35.41 11.89
C ASP A 27 10.90 35.80 10.87
N ALA A 28 10.56 37.09 10.91
CA ALA A 28 9.57 37.73 10.08
C ALA A 28 10.28 38.63 9.05
N GLY A 29 9.91 38.52 7.81
CA GLY A 29 10.39 39.42 6.74
C GLY A 29 9.40 39.56 5.59
N VAL A 30 8.62 40.64 5.67
CA VAL A 30 7.73 41.13 4.62
C VAL A 30 8.53 41.87 3.53
N GLY A 31 8.16 41.69 2.25
CA GLY A 31 8.64 42.54 1.15
C GLY A 31 7.92 42.31 -0.16
N THR A 32 7.00 43.21 -0.44
CA THR A 32 6.24 43.38 -1.69
C THR A 32 7.08 44.02 -2.83
N GLY A 33 6.77 43.72 -4.08
CA GLY A 33 7.08 44.58 -5.22
C GLY A 33 7.23 43.88 -6.57
N ALA A 34 6.36 44.25 -7.46
CA ALA A 34 6.25 43.79 -8.83
C ALA A 34 7.25 44.46 -9.78
N GLU A 35 7.28 43.92 -10.99
CA GLU A 35 7.61 44.49 -12.32
C GLU A 35 8.82 43.87 -13.01
N GLY A 36 8.58 43.52 -14.23
CA GLY A 36 9.35 42.72 -15.13
C GLY A 36 10.37 43.46 -16.00
N VAL A 37 10.88 42.70 -17.00
CA VAL A 37 11.65 43.01 -18.25
C VAL A 37 13.10 42.42 -18.23
N PRO A 38 13.75 42.12 -19.37
CA PRO A 38 13.98 40.75 -19.88
C PRO A 38 15.45 40.27 -19.79
N ALA A 39 15.62 39.03 -20.23
CA ALA A 39 16.84 38.26 -20.21
C ALA A 39 18.06 38.87 -20.93
N ASP A 40 19.23 38.75 -20.30
CA ASP A 40 20.56 38.71 -20.93
C ASP A 40 21.24 37.37 -20.55
N GLU A 41 21.44 36.52 -21.54
CA GLU A 41 22.01 35.16 -21.40
C GLU A 41 23.53 35.15 -21.13
N ASP A 42 24.23 36.27 -21.17
CA ASP A 42 25.70 36.33 -21.05
C ASP A 42 26.23 36.51 -19.61
N ALA A 43 25.36 36.80 -18.64
CA ALA A 43 25.79 37.05 -17.26
C ALA A 43 25.87 35.77 -16.39
N ALA A 44 25.33 34.64 -16.84
CA ALA A 44 25.30 33.40 -16.08
C ALA A 44 26.60 32.55 -16.17
N THR A 45 27.43 32.80 -17.17
CA THR A 45 28.65 32.02 -17.41
C THR A 45 29.84 32.53 -16.59
N ASP A 46 29.89 33.85 -16.30
CA ASP A 46 30.98 34.45 -15.51
C ASP A 46 30.83 34.23 -14.00
N ALA A 47 29.61 33.96 -13.48
CA ALA A 47 29.38 33.69 -12.07
C ALA A 47 29.80 32.28 -11.66
N LEU A 48 29.81 31.32 -12.59
CA LEU A 48 30.22 29.93 -12.34
C LEU A 48 31.76 29.73 -12.31
N GLN A 49 32.51 30.64 -12.97
CA GLN A 49 33.98 30.57 -12.96
C GLN A 49 34.62 31.24 -11.74
N ALA A 50 33.91 32.16 -11.07
CA ALA A 50 34.43 32.82 -9.86
C ALA A 50 34.28 32.01 -8.57
N GLN A 51 33.48 30.96 -8.54
CA GLN A 51 33.31 30.09 -7.36
C GLN A 51 34.32 28.93 -7.29
N GLN A 52 35.12 28.70 -8.31
CA GLN A 52 36.14 27.63 -8.32
C GLN A 52 37.50 28.00 -7.76
N ALA A 53 37.71 29.25 -7.31
CA ALA A 53 39.03 29.74 -6.87
C ALA A 53 39.17 29.96 -5.36
N GLN A 54 38.21 29.55 -4.53
CA GLN A 54 38.41 29.57 -3.08
C GLN A 54 38.54 28.13 -2.56
N GLY A 55 39.76 27.69 -2.35
CA GLY A 55 40.06 26.44 -1.70
C GLY A 55 39.58 26.45 -0.25
N ILE A 56 38.52 25.69 0.00
CA ILE A 56 38.08 25.34 1.34
C ILE A 56 38.78 24.03 1.68
N ASP A 57 39.62 24.09 2.70
CA ASP A 57 40.25 22.94 3.35
C ASP A 57 39.14 22.13 4.05
N ASN A 58 38.62 21.12 3.36
CA ASN A 58 37.66 20.17 3.91
C ASN A 58 38.42 18.96 4.43
N THR A 59 38.91 19.05 5.67
CA THR A 59 39.18 17.84 6.45
C THR A 59 37.85 17.19 6.77
N PRO A 60 37.54 15.95 6.32
CA PRO A 60 36.30 15.28 6.66
C PRO A 60 36.28 15.00 8.16
N GLN A 61 35.32 15.57 8.88
CA GLN A 61 34.91 15.03 10.17
C GLN A 61 34.24 13.69 9.89
N GLU A 62 34.83 12.64 10.42
CA GLU A 62 34.22 11.29 10.42
C GLU A 62 32.98 11.31 11.33
N GLU A 63 31.80 11.51 10.75
CA GLU A 63 30.57 11.15 11.41
C GLU A 63 30.44 9.63 11.31
N GLU A 64 30.38 8.98 12.45
CA GLU A 64 30.17 7.54 12.62
C GLU A 64 28.71 7.22 12.23
N PHE A 65 28.48 6.84 10.95
CA PHE A 65 27.19 6.39 10.47
C PHE A 65 27.04 4.89 10.73
N GLU A 66 25.97 4.49 11.40
CA GLU A 66 25.56 3.09 11.57
C GLU A 66 25.45 2.39 10.20
N GLU A 67 26.07 1.22 10.07
CA GLU A 67 26.03 0.42 8.86
C GLU A 67 24.64 -0.19 8.62
N PRO A 68 24.07 -0.07 7.42
CA PRO A 68 22.86 -0.82 7.10
C PRO A 68 23.19 -2.31 6.97
N ASP A 69 22.47 -3.15 7.71
CA ASP A 69 22.51 -4.61 7.58
C ASP A 69 21.85 -5.00 6.25
N ILE A 70 22.65 -5.40 5.27
CA ILE A 70 22.19 -5.74 3.92
C ILE A 70 22.52 -7.19 3.65
N SER A 71 21.52 -8.06 3.70
CA SER A 71 21.65 -9.44 3.26
C SER A 71 21.33 -9.59 1.77
N VAL A 72 22.24 -10.16 1.00
CA VAL A 72 22.08 -10.45 -0.43
C VAL A 72 22.00 -11.97 -0.62
N PRO A 73 20.90 -12.53 -1.13
CA PRO A 73 20.80 -13.96 -1.37
C PRO A 73 21.84 -14.43 -2.42
N GLY A 74 22.67 -15.41 -2.08
CA GLY A 74 23.58 -16.07 -3.01
C GLY A 74 24.95 -15.42 -3.22
N GLY A 75 25.31 -14.47 -2.36
CA GLY A 75 26.66 -13.94 -2.31
C GLY A 75 26.89 -13.34 -0.95
N SER A 76 27.60 -14.03 -0.05
CA SER A 76 27.98 -13.44 1.21
C SER A 76 28.93 -12.29 0.93
N ILE A 77 28.44 -11.05 1.06
CA ILE A 77 29.34 -9.92 1.27
C ILE A 77 29.71 -10.00 2.75
N VAL A 78 30.75 -10.79 3.03
CA VAL A 78 31.36 -10.83 4.37
C VAL A 78 32.07 -9.49 4.54
N VAL A 79 31.43 -8.56 5.23
CA VAL A 79 32.08 -7.35 5.71
C VAL A 79 32.82 -7.71 7.01
N THR A 80 33.97 -8.39 6.88
CA THR A 80 34.93 -8.48 7.99
C THR A 80 35.58 -7.12 8.14
N GLY A 81 35.38 -6.50 9.29
CA GLY A 81 35.76 -5.15 9.61
C GLY A 81 37.14 -4.72 9.14
N ARG A 82 37.18 -3.54 8.57
CA ARG A 82 38.19 -2.48 8.47
C ARG A 82 38.18 -1.65 7.20
N ARG A 83 37.29 -1.88 6.26
CA ARG A 83 37.09 -0.96 5.15
C ARG A 83 35.60 -1.06 4.75
N ARG A 84 34.85 -0.01 4.99
CA ARG A 84 33.49 0.13 4.39
C ARG A 84 33.63 -0.07 2.89
N GLN A 85 33.32 -1.26 2.40
CA GLN A 85 33.16 -1.48 0.97
C GLN A 85 31.79 -0.94 0.60
N ASP A 86 31.76 0.09 -0.21
CA ASP A 86 30.53 0.57 -0.83
C ASP A 86 29.94 -0.59 -1.63
N VAL A 87 28.81 -1.12 -1.16
CA VAL A 87 28.12 -2.28 -1.76
C VAL A 87 27.86 -2.05 -3.24
N THR A 88 27.61 -0.81 -3.65
CA THR A 88 27.40 -0.42 -5.04
C THR A 88 28.65 -0.58 -5.89
N ARG A 89 29.84 -0.49 -5.30
CA ARG A 89 31.14 -0.67 -5.97
C ARG A 89 31.67 -2.10 -5.87
N ALA A 90 31.23 -2.85 -4.85
CA ALA A 90 31.66 -4.23 -4.65
C ALA A 90 30.88 -5.23 -5.52
N SER A 91 29.66 -4.88 -5.94
CA SER A 91 28.80 -5.72 -6.77
C SER A 91 29.13 -5.57 -8.25
N SER A 92 29.16 -6.69 -8.99
CA SER A 92 29.18 -6.70 -10.46
C SER A 92 27.83 -6.31 -11.08
N GLN A 93 26.78 -6.22 -10.26
CA GLN A 93 25.41 -5.88 -10.64
C GLN A 93 25.16 -4.38 -10.52
N VAL A 94 24.19 -3.86 -11.28
CA VAL A 94 23.72 -2.49 -11.14
C VAL A 94 22.75 -2.41 -9.98
N VAL A 95 23.23 -2.02 -8.82
CA VAL A 95 22.47 -1.92 -7.58
C VAL A 95 22.33 -0.47 -7.12
N SER A 96 21.24 -0.20 -6.40
CA SER A 96 21.03 1.04 -5.64
C SER A 96 20.59 0.68 -4.24
N VAL A 97 21.14 1.34 -3.24
CA VAL A 97 20.79 1.14 -1.83
C VAL A 97 20.09 2.39 -1.32
N LEU A 98 18.95 2.21 -0.69
CA LEU A 98 18.23 3.23 0.04
C LEU A 98 18.33 2.89 1.52
N ASP A 99 19.20 3.57 2.25
CA ASP A 99 19.43 3.35 3.67
C ASP A 99 18.38 4.02 4.55
N SER A 100 18.40 3.73 5.85
CA SER A 100 17.44 4.27 6.83
C SER A 100 17.46 5.81 6.89
N ALA A 101 18.64 6.43 6.74
CA ALA A 101 18.78 7.87 6.74
C ALA A 101 18.16 8.50 5.48
N SER A 102 18.32 7.88 4.33
CA SER A 102 17.69 8.31 3.06
C SER A 102 16.19 8.12 3.09
N ILE A 103 15.69 7.00 3.66
CA ILE A 103 14.27 6.76 3.89
C ILE A 103 13.69 7.85 4.80
N ALA A 104 14.36 8.15 5.92
CA ALA A 104 13.90 9.18 6.84
C ALA A 104 13.88 10.59 6.22
N ARG A 105 14.91 10.93 5.41
CA ARG A 105 14.98 12.22 4.69
C ARG A 105 13.95 12.33 3.56
N SER A 106 13.41 11.22 3.06
CA SER A 106 12.40 11.27 2.02
C SER A 106 11.11 11.93 2.51
N GLY A 107 10.80 11.82 3.80
CA GLY A 107 9.55 12.30 4.38
C GLY A 107 8.34 11.46 3.99
N GLU A 108 8.54 10.36 3.26
CA GLU A 108 7.47 9.50 2.79
C GLU A 108 6.98 8.57 3.89
N GLY A 109 5.69 8.28 3.89
CA GLY A 109 5.07 7.38 4.87
C GLY A 109 5.21 5.90 4.51
N ASP A 110 5.48 5.59 3.25
CA ASP A 110 5.61 4.24 2.72
C ASP A 110 6.83 4.08 1.81
N ILE A 111 7.19 2.84 1.55
CA ILE A 111 8.40 2.50 0.78
C ILE A 111 8.24 2.81 -0.71
N ALA A 112 7.03 2.70 -1.27
CA ALA A 112 6.82 3.03 -2.68
C ALA A 112 7.16 4.50 -2.96
N GLY A 113 6.70 5.42 -2.10
CA GLY A 113 7.06 6.84 -2.17
C GLY A 113 8.56 7.08 -2.02
N ALA A 114 9.21 6.43 -1.03
CA ALA A 114 10.65 6.56 -0.83
C ALA A 114 11.47 6.06 -2.03
N LEU A 115 11.04 4.99 -2.70
CA LEU A 115 11.71 4.41 -3.86
C LEU A 115 11.65 5.29 -5.12
N THR A 116 10.72 6.23 -5.22
CA THR A 116 10.68 7.19 -6.36
C THR A 116 11.94 8.02 -6.48
N ARG A 117 12.66 8.20 -5.38
CA ARG A 117 13.94 8.92 -5.35
C ARG A 117 15.13 8.10 -5.86
N VAL A 118 14.93 6.80 -6.08
CA VAL A 118 15.98 5.94 -6.63
C VAL A 118 15.97 6.03 -8.16
N THR A 119 17.09 6.44 -8.74
CA THR A 119 17.23 6.62 -10.20
C THR A 119 16.79 5.37 -10.97
N GLY A 120 15.90 5.55 -11.95
CA GLY A 120 15.40 4.48 -12.80
C GLY A 120 14.28 3.65 -12.19
N LEU A 121 13.67 4.12 -11.10
CA LEU A 121 12.41 3.60 -10.58
C LEU A 121 11.31 4.64 -10.78
N SER A 122 10.11 4.15 -11.05
CA SER A 122 8.89 4.95 -11.05
C SER A 122 7.76 4.16 -10.39
N THR A 123 6.85 4.85 -9.73
CA THR A 123 5.67 4.24 -9.10
C THR A 123 4.44 4.59 -9.90
N VAL A 124 3.54 3.64 -10.05
CA VAL A 124 2.28 3.81 -10.77
C VAL A 124 1.14 3.27 -9.91
N GLY A 125 0.03 4.00 -9.90
CA GLY A 125 -1.18 3.58 -9.21
C GLY A 125 -0.98 3.38 -7.70
N ASN A 126 -1.32 2.19 -7.22
CA ASN A 126 -1.31 1.85 -5.80
C ASN A 126 0.04 1.24 -5.37
N GLY A 127 1.13 1.96 -5.57
CA GLY A 127 2.45 1.51 -5.07
C GLY A 127 3.14 0.42 -5.89
N LEU A 128 2.71 0.19 -7.13
CA LEU A 128 3.42 -0.69 -8.07
C LEU A 128 4.70 0.00 -8.53
N VAL A 129 5.83 -0.68 -8.42
CA VAL A 129 7.14 -0.12 -8.77
C VAL A 129 7.61 -0.67 -10.10
N PHE A 130 7.90 0.22 -11.03
CA PHE A 130 8.47 -0.08 -12.33
C PHE A 130 9.97 0.18 -12.31
N VAL A 131 10.74 -0.80 -12.72
CA VAL A 131 12.19 -0.71 -12.80
C VAL A 131 12.62 -0.50 -14.25
N ARG A 132 13.26 0.64 -14.52
CA ARG A 132 13.74 1.03 -15.86
C ARG A 132 12.65 1.00 -16.95
N GLY A 133 11.42 1.39 -16.59
CA GLY A 133 10.28 1.40 -17.50
C GLY A 133 9.69 0.04 -17.84
N LEU A 134 10.22 -1.04 -17.27
CA LEU A 134 9.60 -2.36 -17.39
C LEU A 134 8.40 -2.44 -16.45
N GLY A 135 7.31 -3.02 -16.93
CA GLY A 135 6.09 -3.20 -16.17
C GLY A 135 6.32 -3.95 -14.86
N ASP A 136 5.44 -3.70 -13.93
CA ASP A 136 5.45 -4.25 -12.58
C ASP A 136 5.65 -5.78 -12.53
N ARG A 137 5.04 -6.53 -13.45
CA ARG A 137 5.15 -8.00 -13.53
C ARG A 137 6.57 -8.53 -13.76
N TYR A 138 7.51 -7.66 -14.18
CA TYR A 138 8.91 -8.01 -14.37
C TYR A 138 9.78 -7.68 -13.16
N SER A 139 9.20 -7.17 -12.09
CA SER A 139 9.88 -6.83 -10.83
C SER A 139 9.57 -7.85 -9.75
N LEU A 140 10.56 -8.19 -8.93
CA LEU A 140 10.43 -9.09 -7.80
C LEU A 140 10.61 -8.30 -6.50
N ALA A 141 9.63 -8.35 -5.61
CA ALA A 141 9.73 -7.79 -4.27
C ALA A 141 10.05 -8.89 -3.26
N LEU A 142 11.06 -8.63 -2.43
CA LEU A 142 11.51 -9.51 -1.36
C LEU A 142 11.47 -8.74 -0.03
N LEU A 143 11.26 -9.48 1.05
CA LEU A 143 11.46 -8.99 2.42
C LEU A 143 12.50 -9.90 3.09
N ASN A 144 13.61 -9.32 3.54
CA ASN A 144 14.77 -10.05 4.10
C ASN A 144 15.27 -11.21 3.19
N GLY A 145 15.17 -11.01 1.86
CA GLY A 145 15.56 -12.02 0.87
C GLY A 145 14.53 -13.11 0.58
N LEU A 146 13.34 -13.08 1.20
CA LEU A 146 12.26 -14.02 0.96
C LEU A 146 11.16 -13.40 0.10
N PRO A 147 10.51 -14.17 -0.79
CA PRO A 147 9.41 -13.68 -1.60
C PRO A 147 8.18 -13.32 -0.76
N LEU A 148 7.38 -12.39 -1.27
CA LEU A 148 6.16 -11.91 -0.63
C LEU A 148 4.92 -12.32 -1.46
N PRO A 149 3.80 -12.69 -0.83
CA PRO A 149 2.52 -12.89 -1.52
C PRO A 149 1.90 -11.55 -1.91
N SER A 150 1.09 -11.53 -2.96
CA SER A 150 0.48 -10.30 -3.50
C SER A 150 -1.01 -10.18 -3.14
N PRO A 151 -1.46 -9.06 -2.59
CA PRO A 151 -2.89 -8.79 -2.38
C PRO A 151 -3.62 -8.33 -3.66
N GLN A 152 -2.97 -8.32 -4.82
CA GLN A 152 -3.60 -7.87 -6.07
C GLN A 152 -4.36 -9.00 -6.76
N PRO A 153 -5.66 -8.85 -7.11
CA PRO A 153 -6.47 -9.95 -7.64
C PRO A 153 -5.95 -10.57 -8.94
N LEU A 154 -5.40 -9.77 -9.85
CA LEU A 154 -4.99 -10.18 -11.18
C LEU A 154 -3.48 -10.08 -11.41
N SER A 155 -2.69 -9.80 -10.39
CA SER A 155 -1.25 -9.61 -10.48
C SER A 155 -0.52 -10.30 -9.32
N ARG A 156 0.70 -10.77 -9.60
CA ARG A 156 1.62 -11.30 -8.56
C ARG A 156 2.51 -10.22 -7.97
N VAL A 157 2.37 -9.00 -8.44
CA VAL A 157 3.21 -7.90 -7.98
C VAL A 157 2.75 -7.39 -6.63
N VAL A 158 3.69 -7.24 -5.72
CA VAL A 158 3.41 -6.72 -4.39
C VAL A 158 3.43 -5.19 -4.42
N PRO A 159 2.33 -4.53 -4.09
CA PRO A 159 2.32 -3.08 -3.98
C PRO A 159 3.13 -2.63 -2.76
N LEU A 160 4.17 -1.84 -2.98
CA LEU A 160 5.10 -1.44 -1.92
C LEU A 160 4.59 -0.26 -1.06
N ASP A 161 3.43 0.29 -1.40
CA ASP A 161 2.73 1.31 -0.61
C ASP A 161 2.13 0.79 0.71
N ILE A 162 2.01 -0.55 0.85
CA ILE A 162 1.55 -1.16 2.11
C ILE A 162 2.67 -1.22 3.16
N PHE A 163 3.96 -1.12 2.76
CA PHE A 163 5.10 -1.19 3.67
C PHE A 163 5.42 0.19 4.23
N PRO A 164 5.13 0.46 5.50
CA PRO A 164 5.49 1.74 6.12
C PRO A 164 7.00 1.84 6.31
N THR A 165 7.53 3.05 6.16
CA THR A 165 8.97 3.33 6.35
C THR A 165 9.45 3.02 7.78
N SER A 166 8.55 2.93 8.75
CA SER A 166 8.89 2.65 10.15
C SER A 166 9.43 1.24 10.39
N VAL A 167 9.02 0.25 9.56
CA VAL A 167 9.43 -1.16 9.73
C VAL A 167 10.64 -1.53 8.87
N ILE A 168 10.99 -0.70 7.88
CA ILE A 168 12.07 -0.97 6.93
C ILE A 168 13.33 -0.21 7.33
N ALA A 169 14.45 -0.93 7.41
CA ALA A 169 15.76 -0.37 7.67
C ALA A 169 16.45 0.08 6.37
N SER A 170 16.32 -0.72 5.32
CA SER A 170 16.94 -0.40 4.02
C SER A 170 16.19 -1.09 2.88
N SER A 171 16.43 -0.61 1.66
CA SER A 171 15.99 -1.27 0.43
C SER A 171 17.18 -1.39 -0.52
N LEU A 172 17.47 -2.61 -0.96
CA LEU A 172 18.41 -2.90 -2.03
C LEU A 172 17.65 -3.10 -3.33
N VAL A 173 17.93 -2.28 -4.32
CA VAL A 173 17.34 -2.40 -5.65
C VAL A 173 18.39 -2.87 -6.64
N GLN A 174 18.27 -4.11 -7.08
CA GLN A 174 19.11 -4.67 -8.15
C GLN A 174 18.37 -4.50 -9.49
N LYS A 175 19.01 -3.81 -10.42
CA LYS A 175 18.42 -3.42 -11.71
C LYS A 175 18.83 -4.32 -12.88
N THR A 176 19.57 -5.36 -12.61
CA THR A 176 20.03 -6.35 -13.59
C THR A 176 19.70 -7.75 -13.10
N TYR A 177 19.41 -8.65 -14.03
CA TYR A 177 19.19 -10.05 -13.70
C TYR A 177 20.46 -10.70 -13.15
N SER A 178 20.29 -11.62 -12.20
CA SER A 178 21.32 -12.56 -11.79
C SER A 178 20.72 -13.95 -11.57
N ALA A 179 21.52 -14.99 -11.79
CA ALA A 179 21.05 -16.37 -11.85
C ALA A 179 20.56 -16.95 -10.51
N ASN A 180 20.83 -16.25 -9.39
CA ASN A 180 20.35 -16.61 -8.06
C ASN A 180 18.88 -16.22 -7.81
N PHE A 181 18.24 -15.51 -8.75
CA PHE A 181 16.82 -15.19 -8.68
C PHE A 181 16.02 -16.04 -9.65
N PRO A 182 14.72 -16.27 -9.40
CA PRO A 182 13.84 -17.00 -10.30
C PRO A 182 13.84 -16.41 -11.72
N GLY A 183 13.79 -17.25 -12.74
CA GLY A 183 13.78 -16.83 -14.15
C GLY A 183 12.50 -16.14 -14.60
N GLU A 184 11.48 -16.10 -13.77
CA GLU A 184 10.20 -15.44 -14.05
C GLU A 184 10.31 -13.91 -14.06
N PHE A 185 11.38 -13.35 -13.49
CA PHE A 185 11.57 -11.91 -13.44
C PHE A 185 12.69 -11.47 -14.39
N GLY A 186 12.52 -10.31 -15.02
CA GLY A 186 13.50 -9.79 -16.00
C GLY A 186 13.88 -8.32 -15.82
N GLY A 187 13.28 -7.61 -14.89
CA GLY A 187 13.41 -6.16 -14.75
C GLY A 187 14.22 -5.69 -13.55
N GLY A 188 13.89 -6.16 -12.38
CA GLY A 188 14.59 -5.73 -11.16
C GLY A 188 14.13 -6.48 -9.91
N VAL A 189 15.03 -6.55 -8.92
CA VAL A 189 14.72 -7.08 -7.59
C VAL A 189 14.76 -5.95 -6.59
N ILE A 190 13.70 -5.83 -5.79
CA ILE A 190 13.59 -4.88 -4.69
C ILE A 190 13.58 -5.71 -3.41
N ASN A 191 14.69 -5.74 -2.69
CA ASN A 191 14.78 -6.43 -1.41
C ASN A 191 14.65 -5.41 -0.28
N LEU A 192 13.59 -5.53 0.49
CA LEU A 192 13.34 -4.75 1.69
C LEU A 192 13.99 -5.46 2.88
N THR A 193 14.75 -4.74 3.68
CA THR A 193 15.34 -5.28 4.91
C THR A 193 14.63 -4.65 6.11
N THR A 194 14.15 -5.47 7.02
CA THR A 194 13.52 -5.01 8.27
C THR A 194 14.59 -4.50 9.24
N ARG A 195 14.16 -3.74 10.26
CA ARG A 195 15.06 -3.24 11.29
C ARG A 195 15.76 -4.40 12.01
N ALA A 196 17.07 -4.24 12.20
CA ALA A 196 17.89 -5.18 12.95
C ALA A 196 17.64 -5.05 14.47
N VAL A 197 18.17 -6.02 15.22
CA VAL A 197 18.21 -5.95 16.67
C VAL A 197 19.10 -4.79 17.10
N PRO A 198 18.65 -3.94 18.01
CA PRO A 198 19.41 -2.76 18.42
C PRO A 198 20.61 -3.12 19.30
N ASP A 199 21.67 -2.34 19.20
CA ASP A 199 22.84 -2.44 20.07
C ASP A 199 22.56 -1.91 21.47
N GLU A 200 21.68 -0.93 21.60
CA GLU A 200 21.31 -0.29 22.86
C GLU A 200 19.79 -0.31 23.07
N SER A 201 19.36 -0.30 24.33
CA SER A 201 17.94 -0.21 24.66
C SER A 201 17.39 1.17 24.33
N PHE A 202 16.30 1.23 23.59
CA PHE A 202 15.64 2.48 23.25
C PHE A 202 14.12 2.34 23.19
N VAL A 203 13.43 3.45 23.37
CA VAL A 203 12.01 3.62 23.08
C VAL A 203 11.84 4.92 22.30
N LYS A 204 11.25 4.82 21.11
CA LYS A 204 10.92 5.96 20.26
C LYS A 204 9.42 6.04 20.06
N VAL A 205 8.82 7.15 20.45
CA VAL A 205 7.42 7.47 20.18
C VAL A 205 7.38 8.55 19.09
N SER A 206 6.50 8.39 18.12
CA SER A 206 6.30 9.36 17.05
C SER A 206 4.82 9.69 16.91
N ALA A 207 4.54 10.96 16.67
CA ALA A 207 3.23 11.45 16.29
C ALA A 207 3.41 12.48 15.19
N GLY A 208 2.51 12.48 14.21
CA GLY A 208 2.56 13.39 13.08
C GLY A 208 1.17 13.89 12.73
N ILE A 209 1.11 15.14 12.30
CA ILE A 209 -0.06 15.76 11.69
C ILE A 209 0.38 16.32 10.35
N SER A 210 -0.43 16.12 9.33
CA SER A 210 -0.19 16.68 8.00
C SER A 210 -1.49 17.08 7.32
N GLY A 211 -1.38 17.97 6.35
CA GLY A 211 -2.51 18.44 5.56
C GLY A 211 -2.16 18.49 4.09
N ASP A 212 -3.17 18.62 3.28
CA ASP A 212 -3.12 18.80 1.84
C ASP A 212 -4.06 19.96 1.48
N THR A 213 -3.60 20.88 0.66
CA THR A 213 -4.33 22.12 0.33
C THR A 213 -5.64 21.88 -0.41
N GLU A 214 -5.73 20.75 -1.13
CA GLU A 214 -6.92 20.38 -1.90
C GLU A 214 -7.89 19.50 -1.09
N THR A 215 -7.48 19.04 0.10
CA THR A 215 -8.24 18.04 0.87
C THR A 215 -8.59 18.55 2.27
N THR A 216 -7.59 18.98 3.05
CA THR A 216 -7.75 19.27 4.47
C THR A 216 -8.61 20.52 4.67
N PHE A 217 -9.66 20.39 5.51
CA PHE A 217 -10.70 21.40 5.73
C PHE A 217 -11.52 21.75 4.48
N GLY A 218 -11.35 20.98 3.40
CA GLY A 218 -12.17 21.09 2.19
C GLY A 218 -13.38 20.15 2.25
N THR A 219 -14.30 20.37 1.29
CA THR A 219 -15.44 19.48 1.09
C THR A 219 -14.98 18.14 0.55
N GLY A 220 -15.56 17.05 1.05
CA GLY A 220 -15.33 15.70 0.56
C GLY A 220 -16.57 14.84 0.62
N TYR A 221 -16.49 13.67 -0.01
CA TYR A 221 -17.54 12.66 0.06
C TYR A 221 -17.15 11.52 1.01
N SER A 222 -18.16 10.97 1.69
CA SER A 222 -18.01 9.80 2.54
C SER A 222 -19.34 9.04 2.58
N TYR A 223 -19.43 7.99 3.37
CA TYR A 223 -20.65 7.31 3.77
C TYR A 223 -20.47 6.85 5.22
N TYR A 224 -21.52 6.43 5.92
CA TYR A 224 -21.40 6.11 7.35
C TYR A 224 -20.47 4.91 7.60
N GLY A 225 -20.73 3.79 6.93
CA GLY A 225 -19.92 2.59 7.08
C GLY A 225 -20.04 1.94 8.45
N SER A 226 -18.89 1.59 9.05
CA SER A 226 -18.76 0.94 10.35
C SER A 226 -18.23 1.90 11.42
N ASP A 227 -18.57 1.64 12.69
CA ASP A 227 -18.09 2.43 13.83
C ASP A 227 -16.57 2.30 14.05
N TYR A 228 -15.93 1.25 13.48
CA TYR A 228 -14.50 1.00 13.58
C TYR A 228 -13.70 1.42 12.33
N ASP A 229 -14.34 2.03 11.33
CA ASP A 229 -13.67 2.49 10.12
C ASP A 229 -12.42 3.34 10.38
N TRP A 230 -12.43 4.15 11.43
CA TRP A 230 -11.33 5.04 11.78
C TRP A 230 -10.04 4.31 12.22
N PHE A 231 -10.14 3.04 12.63
CA PHE A 231 -9.02 2.14 12.92
C PHE A 231 -8.64 1.26 11.74
N GLY A 232 -9.44 1.24 10.67
CA GLY A 232 -9.23 0.37 9.52
C GLY A 232 -9.78 -1.03 9.68
N PHE A 233 -10.78 -1.22 10.56
CA PHE A 233 -11.45 -2.50 10.76
C PHE A 233 -12.95 -2.36 10.54
N ASP A 234 -13.59 -3.42 10.06
CA ASP A 234 -15.03 -3.52 10.01
C ASP A 234 -15.59 -4.19 11.27
N ASP A 235 -16.82 -3.83 11.66
CA ASP A 235 -17.55 -4.44 12.78
C ASP A 235 -18.49 -5.58 12.37
N GLY A 236 -18.38 -6.03 11.11
CA GLY A 236 -19.23 -7.05 10.51
C GLY A 236 -20.43 -6.51 9.76
N ARG A 237 -20.63 -5.19 9.69
CA ARG A 237 -21.75 -4.58 8.95
C ARG A 237 -21.64 -4.75 7.44
N ARG A 238 -20.45 -4.98 6.92
CA ARG A 238 -20.18 -5.20 5.49
C ARG A 238 -20.18 -6.67 5.12
N GLU A 239 -20.25 -7.57 6.11
CA GLU A 239 -20.36 -8.99 5.83
C GLU A 239 -21.70 -9.28 5.13
N PRO A 240 -21.72 -10.21 4.15
CA PRO A 240 -22.95 -10.65 3.53
C PRO A 240 -23.96 -11.16 4.56
N GLY A 241 -25.21 -10.70 4.48
CA GLY A 241 -26.31 -11.19 5.31
C GLY A 241 -26.54 -12.70 5.14
N PRO A 242 -27.30 -13.34 6.06
CA PRO A 242 -27.42 -14.81 6.09
C PRO A 242 -28.00 -15.41 4.81
N ASN A 243 -28.96 -14.75 4.13
CA ASN A 243 -29.52 -15.24 2.87
C ASN A 243 -28.50 -15.13 1.73
N LEU A 244 -27.82 -14.00 1.61
CA LEU A 244 -26.75 -13.81 0.64
C LEU A 244 -25.60 -14.79 0.90
N GLN A 245 -25.16 -14.96 2.15
CA GLN A 245 -24.11 -15.91 2.52
C GLN A 245 -24.49 -17.35 2.16
N SER A 246 -25.75 -17.74 2.41
CA SER A 246 -26.28 -19.06 2.05
C SER A 246 -26.28 -19.27 0.53
N PHE A 247 -26.70 -18.26 -0.22
CA PHE A 247 -26.65 -18.26 -1.68
C PHE A 247 -25.21 -18.37 -2.19
N LEU A 248 -24.27 -17.55 -1.68
CA LEU A 248 -22.87 -17.57 -2.07
C LEU A 248 -22.20 -18.94 -1.88
N ASN A 249 -22.65 -19.70 -0.90
CA ASN A 249 -22.13 -21.03 -0.58
C ASN A 249 -22.89 -22.18 -1.27
N SER A 250 -24.06 -21.91 -1.87
CA SER A 250 -24.92 -22.95 -2.44
C SER A 250 -24.44 -23.52 -3.77
N GLY A 251 -23.64 -22.73 -4.53
CA GLY A 251 -23.29 -23.05 -5.92
C GLY A 251 -24.43 -22.86 -6.94
N LEU A 252 -25.60 -22.36 -6.50
CA LEU A 252 -26.75 -22.06 -7.35
C LEU A 252 -26.53 -20.78 -8.16
N GLN A 253 -27.30 -20.62 -9.22
CA GLN A 253 -27.43 -19.34 -9.93
C GLN A 253 -28.49 -18.47 -9.25
N ILE A 254 -28.35 -17.14 -9.32
CA ILE A 254 -29.29 -16.22 -8.69
C ILE A 254 -30.72 -16.36 -9.27
N THR A 255 -30.81 -16.84 -10.50
CA THR A 255 -32.08 -17.09 -11.19
C THR A 255 -32.74 -18.44 -10.86
N ASP A 256 -32.10 -19.28 -10.06
CA ASP A 256 -32.67 -20.57 -9.69
C ASP A 256 -33.93 -20.37 -8.81
N PRO A 257 -35.01 -21.12 -9.04
CA PRO A 257 -36.28 -20.96 -8.31
C PRO A 257 -36.18 -21.19 -6.79
N GLN A 258 -35.07 -21.76 -6.31
CA GLN A 258 -34.83 -22.03 -4.90
C GLN A 258 -34.17 -20.83 -4.19
N VAL A 259 -33.77 -19.81 -4.95
CA VAL A 259 -33.12 -18.62 -4.41
C VAL A 259 -34.17 -17.55 -4.15
N ASP A 260 -34.26 -17.11 -2.91
CA ASP A 260 -35.11 -15.98 -2.52
C ASP A 260 -34.40 -14.66 -2.81
N GLN A 261 -34.56 -14.17 -4.04
CA GLN A 261 -33.91 -12.92 -4.51
C GLN A 261 -34.35 -11.70 -3.69
N GLN A 262 -35.61 -11.67 -3.24
CA GLN A 262 -36.14 -10.55 -2.47
C GLN A 262 -35.51 -10.51 -1.07
N ALA A 263 -35.39 -11.65 -0.41
CA ALA A 263 -34.70 -11.71 0.89
C ALA A 263 -33.25 -11.28 0.80
N ILE A 264 -32.55 -11.63 -0.29
CA ILE A 264 -31.16 -11.19 -0.54
C ILE A 264 -31.11 -9.68 -0.76
N LEU A 265 -32.03 -9.13 -1.57
CA LEU A 265 -32.07 -7.70 -1.87
C LEU A 265 -32.28 -6.84 -0.60
N LEU A 266 -33.15 -7.28 0.30
CA LEU A 266 -33.40 -6.61 1.57
C LEU A 266 -32.18 -6.59 2.49
N GLU A 267 -31.33 -7.62 2.44
CA GLU A 267 -30.07 -7.65 3.19
C GLU A 267 -29.01 -6.70 2.61
N LEU A 268 -29.08 -6.39 1.31
CA LEU A 268 -28.14 -5.51 0.63
C LEU A 268 -28.43 -4.02 0.85
N GLY A 269 -29.66 -3.65 1.17
CA GLY A 269 -30.15 -2.27 1.18
C GLY A 269 -29.75 -1.42 2.40
N ASP A 270 -28.62 -1.66 3.09
CA ASP A 270 -28.22 -0.84 4.25
C ASP A 270 -27.85 0.60 3.84
N PRO A 271 -28.64 1.61 4.27
CA PRO A 271 -28.37 3.02 3.96
C PRO A 271 -27.00 3.50 4.40
N ASN A 272 -26.42 2.91 5.46
CA ASN A 272 -25.11 3.29 5.95
C ASN A 272 -23.98 2.94 4.98
N GLN A 273 -24.19 1.99 4.08
CA GLN A 273 -23.21 1.54 3.09
C GLN A 273 -23.36 2.25 1.73
N ILE A 274 -24.60 2.64 1.38
CA ILE A 274 -24.96 3.09 0.03
C ILE A 274 -25.14 4.60 -0.11
N LEU A 275 -25.43 5.32 0.99
CA LEU A 275 -25.68 6.77 0.93
C LEU A 275 -24.39 7.58 0.93
N LEU A 276 -24.16 8.28 -0.18
CA LEU A 276 -23.11 9.28 -0.28
C LEU A 276 -23.45 10.49 0.60
N GLN A 277 -22.53 10.84 1.49
CA GLN A 277 -22.60 12.00 2.37
C GLN A 277 -21.56 13.03 1.96
N SER A 278 -21.94 14.30 1.91
CA SER A 278 -21.00 15.42 1.77
C SER A 278 -20.57 15.89 3.16
N THR A 279 -19.28 16.08 3.31
CA THR A 279 -18.65 16.64 4.52
C THR A 279 -17.97 17.93 4.12
N ASP A 280 -18.30 19.05 4.76
CA ASP A 280 -17.74 20.36 4.40
C ASP A 280 -16.33 20.59 4.94
N GLU A 281 -15.92 19.83 5.96
CA GLU A 281 -14.61 19.94 6.60
C GLU A 281 -13.98 18.55 6.77
N LEU A 282 -13.14 18.14 5.83
CA LEU A 282 -12.35 16.92 6.00
C LEU A 282 -11.26 17.12 7.07
N PRO A 283 -11.04 16.13 7.96
CA PRO A 283 -10.08 16.28 9.04
C PRO A 283 -8.63 16.28 8.55
N VAL A 284 -7.72 16.71 9.40
CA VAL A 284 -6.28 16.60 9.18
C VAL A 284 -5.84 15.12 9.11
N ASN A 285 -4.82 14.86 8.35
CA ASN A 285 -4.12 13.57 8.34
C ASN A 285 -3.30 13.44 9.63
N TRP A 286 -3.30 12.26 10.21
CA TRP A 286 -2.53 12.01 11.43
C TRP A 286 -1.86 10.65 11.40
N SER A 287 -0.80 10.51 12.18
CA SER A 287 -0.08 9.26 12.38
C SER A 287 0.43 9.19 13.82
N ALA A 288 0.50 7.97 14.34
CA ALA A 288 1.10 7.68 15.64
C ALA A 288 1.89 6.38 15.55
N GLY A 289 3.01 6.30 16.25
CA GLY A 289 3.83 5.10 16.24
C GLY A 289 4.71 4.98 17.46
N ILE A 290 5.06 3.75 17.77
CA ILE A 290 6.01 3.39 18.81
C ILE A 290 6.98 2.35 18.28
N THR A 291 8.26 2.54 18.56
CA THR A 291 9.31 1.55 18.31
C THR A 291 10.14 1.42 19.58
N ALA A 292 10.31 0.19 20.05
CA ALA A 292 11.13 -0.10 21.22
C ALA A 292 12.04 -1.28 20.91
N GLY A 293 13.24 -1.24 21.44
CA GLY A 293 14.18 -2.33 21.29
C GLY A 293 15.15 -2.40 22.45
N THR A 294 15.63 -3.61 22.70
CA THR A 294 16.63 -3.88 23.74
C THR A 294 17.43 -5.12 23.37
N SER A 295 18.63 -5.23 23.91
CA SER A 295 19.47 -6.42 23.78
C SER A 295 20.03 -6.81 25.13
N PHE A 296 20.33 -8.11 25.26
CA PHE A 296 20.87 -8.72 26.47
C PHE A 296 22.01 -9.66 26.12
N ASP A 297 23.09 -9.60 26.87
CA ASP A 297 24.15 -10.59 26.75
C ASP A 297 23.64 -11.93 27.28
N VAL A 298 23.78 -12.96 26.45
CA VAL A 298 23.38 -14.34 26.77
C VAL A 298 24.56 -15.25 26.49
N PHE A 299 24.79 -16.25 27.34
CA PHE A 299 25.98 -17.09 27.27
C PHE A 299 27.30 -16.31 27.42
N ALA A 300 28.44 -16.92 27.12
CA ALA A 300 29.76 -16.26 27.24
C ALA A 300 30.04 -15.27 26.11
N ASP A 301 29.54 -15.58 24.87
CA ASP A 301 29.82 -14.81 23.65
C ASP A 301 28.51 -14.62 22.84
N GLY A 302 27.36 -14.54 23.51
CA GLY A 302 26.06 -14.44 22.85
C GLY A 302 25.35 -13.15 23.20
N ARG A 303 24.56 -12.64 22.26
CA ARG A 303 23.70 -11.49 22.42
C ARG A 303 22.31 -11.80 21.89
N PHE A 304 21.30 -11.59 22.70
CA PHE A 304 19.90 -11.72 22.31
C PHE A 304 19.25 -10.34 22.29
N GLY A 305 18.54 -10.05 21.23
CA GLY A 305 17.90 -8.78 21.09
C GLY A 305 16.43 -8.90 20.67
N ILE A 306 15.68 -7.89 21.03
CA ILE A 306 14.25 -7.77 20.71
C ILE A 306 14.03 -6.37 20.15
N ILE A 307 13.30 -6.28 19.03
CA ILE A 307 12.76 -5.01 18.53
C ILE A 307 11.27 -5.18 18.26
N ALA A 308 10.48 -4.22 18.69
CA ALA A 308 9.06 -4.17 18.39
C ALA A 308 8.68 -2.78 17.87
N THR A 309 7.85 -2.74 16.85
CA THR A 309 7.27 -1.48 16.36
C THR A 309 5.79 -1.67 16.06
N ALA A 310 5.01 -0.62 16.31
CA ALA A 310 3.62 -0.54 15.90
C ALA A 310 3.32 0.90 15.45
N SER A 311 2.52 1.05 14.40
CA SER A 311 2.05 2.36 13.98
C SER A 311 0.66 2.32 13.37
N LEU A 312 -0.02 3.45 13.44
CA LEU A 312 -1.34 3.69 12.88
C LEU A 312 -1.34 5.06 12.20
N SER A 313 -1.85 5.13 10.99
CA SER A 313 -2.06 6.40 10.30
C SER A 313 -3.44 6.45 9.64
N ASN A 314 -4.02 7.63 9.58
CA ASN A 314 -5.28 7.89 8.91
C ASN A 314 -5.10 9.11 8.00
N LYS A 315 -5.30 8.92 6.70
CA LYS A 315 -5.08 9.93 5.68
C LYS A 315 -6.31 10.10 4.82
N TRP A 316 -6.67 11.35 4.57
CA TRP A 316 -7.72 11.75 3.65
C TRP A 316 -7.11 12.35 2.39
N ARG A 317 -7.72 12.07 1.25
CA ARG A 317 -7.31 12.61 -0.04
C ARG A 317 -8.49 12.79 -0.98
N ASN A 318 -8.66 14.03 -1.46
CA ASN A 318 -9.54 14.33 -2.58
C ASN A 318 -8.81 14.19 -3.91
N ARG A 319 -9.55 13.79 -4.94
CA ARG A 319 -9.05 13.76 -6.32
C ARG A 319 -10.13 14.27 -7.27
N PHE A 320 -9.70 15.17 -8.16
CA PHE A 320 -10.45 15.52 -9.35
C PHE A 320 -9.87 14.72 -10.52
N ILE A 321 -10.70 13.94 -11.17
CA ILE A 321 -10.30 13.00 -12.22
C ILE A 321 -11.06 13.38 -13.49
N THR A 322 -10.34 13.66 -14.58
CA THR A 322 -10.91 13.75 -15.91
C THR A 322 -11.00 12.35 -16.50
N ARG A 323 -12.17 11.96 -16.98
CA ARG A 323 -12.43 10.66 -17.62
C ARG A 323 -12.84 10.91 -19.07
N GLN A 324 -12.02 10.42 -19.98
CA GLN A 324 -12.25 10.56 -21.42
C GLN A 324 -12.04 9.22 -22.10
N VAL A 325 -12.96 8.84 -22.97
CA VAL A 325 -12.86 7.65 -23.83
C VAL A 325 -12.92 8.11 -25.27
N ALA A 326 -12.02 7.61 -26.11
CA ALA A 326 -12.00 7.92 -27.53
C ALA A 326 -12.61 6.77 -28.34
N VAL A 327 -13.41 7.11 -29.37
CA VAL A 327 -14.05 6.14 -30.28
C VAL A 327 -13.02 5.50 -31.22
N ASN A 328 -11.99 6.26 -31.62
CA ASN A 328 -11.08 5.85 -32.69
C ASN A 328 -9.64 6.32 -32.48
N GLY A 329 -8.78 5.94 -33.41
CA GLY A 329 -7.37 6.34 -33.39
C GLY A 329 -7.10 7.83 -33.69
N ALA A 330 -8.11 8.61 -34.08
CA ALA A 330 -8.04 10.06 -34.23
C ALA A 330 -8.32 10.80 -32.91
N LEU A 331 -8.63 10.05 -31.84
CA LEU A 331 -8.96 10.55 -30.51
C LEU A 331 -10.26 11.39 -30.47
N ASP A 332 -11.21 11.11 -31.38
CA ASP A 332 -12.56 11.65 -31.26
C ASP A 332 -13.19 11.10 -29.98
N LEU A 333 -13.74 11.97 -29.15
CA LEU A 333 -14.29 11.57 -27.86
C LEU A 333 -15.64 10.86 -28.04
N ASP A 334 -15.79 9.74 -27.33
CA ASP A 334 -17.01 8.99 -27.10
C ASP A 334 -17.62 9.41 -25.76
N GLN A 335 -16.78 9.46 -24.73
CA GLN A 335 -17.20 9.90 -23.41
C GLN A 335 -16.28 11.01 -22.90
N ASP A 336 -16.87 12.00 -22.26
CA ASP A 336 -16.18 13.11 -21.61
C ASP A 336 -16.81 13.40 -20.25
N GLY A 337 -16.01 13.42 -19.20
CA GLY A 337 -16.55 13.64 -17.87
C GLY A 337 -15.53 13.91 -16.80
N THR A 338 -16.05 14.20 -15.63
CA THR A 338 -15.27 14.47 -14.43
C THR A 338 -15.75 13.63 -13.27
N GLN A 339 -14.82 13.22 -12.43
CA GLN A 339 -15.10 12.50 -11.19
C GLN A 339 -14.45 13.21 -10.02
N PHE A 340 -15.23 13.45 -8.99
CA PHE A 340 -14.72 13.84 -7.68
C PHE A 340 -14.72 12.63 -6.75
N GLN A 341 -13.57 12.31 -6.17
CA GLN A 341 -13.36 11.14 -5.34
C GLN A 341 -12.66 11.53 -4.04
N THR A 342 -13.20 11.05 -2.93
CA THR A 342 -12.56 11.15 -1.60
C THR A 342 -12.18 9.75 -1.12
N ASP A 343 -10.92 9.60 -0.77
CA ASP A 343 -10.34 8.40 -0.17
C ASP A 343 -9.95 8.69 1.30
N GLN A 344 -10.40 7.84 2.21
CA GLN A 344 -9.86 7.74 3.57
C GLN A 344 -9.06 6.45 3.65
N ARG A 345 -7.76 6.56 3.88
CA ARG A 345 -6.85 5.40 3.98
C ARG A 345 -6.31 5.28 5.39
N ILE A 346 -6.48 4.12 5.98
CA ILE A 346 -5.99 3.76 7.31
C ILE A 346 -4.96 2.65 7.16
N LEU A 347 -3.73 2.89 7.65
CA LEU A 347 -2.65 1.93 7.62
C LEU A 347 -2.23 1.61 9.05
N ALA A 348 -2.49 0.37 9.46
CA ALA A 348 -2.05 -0.19 10.74
C ALA A 348 -0.95 -1.23 10.49
N ASN A 349 0.12 -1.18 11.27
CA ASN A 349 1.18 -2.17 11.17
C ASN A 349 1.81 -2.47 12.53
N ALA A 350 2.36 -3.68 12.64
CA ALA A 350 3.13 -4.12 13.80
C ALA A 350 4.24 -5.07 13.34
N MET A 351 5.42 -4.96 13.94
CA MET A 351 6.54 -5.87 13.70
C MET A 351 7.16 -6.28 15.03
N LEU A 352 7.52 -7.56 15.14
CA LEU A 352 8.33 -8.11 16.21
C LEU A 352 9.53 -8.81 15.60
N GLY A 353 10.72 -8.31 15.88
CA GLY A 353 12.00 -8.92 15.52
C GLY A 353 12.68 -9.50 16.75
N LEU A 354 13.14 -10.74 16.65
CA LEU A 354 14.00 -11.39 17.63
C LEU A 354 15.30 -11.74 16.94
N GLY A 355 16.42 -11.43 17.56
CA GLY A 355 17.74 -11.78 17.05
C GLY A 355 18.58 -12.46 18.10
N LEU A 356 19.39 -13.42 17.69
CA LEU A 356 20.36 -14.09 18.51
C LEU A 356 21.69 -14.16 17.76
N GLU A 357 22.71 -13.62 18.34
CA GLU A 357 24.10 -13.70 17.88
C GLU A 357 24.88 -14.54 18.89
N VAL A 358 25.62 -15.55 18.41
CA VAL A 358 26.48 -16.39 19.25
C VAL A 358 27.79 -16.62 18.49
N GLY A 359 28.88 -15.99 18.92
CA GLY A 359 30.11 -15.94 18.15
C GLY A 359 29.89 -15.33 16.78
N GLU A 360 30.16 -16.08 15.71
CA GLU A 360 29.97 -15.66 14.32
C GLU A 360 28.59 -16.06 13.76
N HIS A 361 27.77 -16.78 14.53
CA HIS A 361 26.45 -17.25 14.10
C HIS A 361 25.38 -16.21 14.41
N ARG A 362 24.47 -15.99 13.46
CA ARG A 362 23.36 -15.06 13.58
C ARG A 362 22.03 -15.73 13.25
N PHE A 363 21.05 -15.50 14.09
CA PHE A 363 19.68 -15.97 13.89
C PHE A 363 18.73 -14.81 14.02
N ARG A 364 17.77 -14.71 13.11
CA ARG A 364 16.73 -13.69 13.11
C ARG A 364 15.37 -14.32 12.91
N LEU A 365 14.41 -13.97 13.75
CA LEU A 365 13.00 -14.26 13.57
C LEU A 365 12.26 -12.94 13.45
N THR A 366 11.56 -12.73 12.34
CA THR A 366 10.77 -11.52 12.07
C THR A 366 9.31 -11.91 11.91
N ASN A 367 8.43 -11.24 12.63
CA ASN A 367 6.99 -11.32 12.44
C ASN A 367 6.49 -9.93 12.07
N LEU A 368 5.78 -9.83 10.94
CA LEU A 368 5.25 -8.59 10.41
C LEU A 368 3.75 -8.74 10.18
N PHE A 369 3.00 -7.74 10.64
CA PHE A 369 1.58 -7.57 10.34
C PHE A 369 1.36 -6.21 9.73
N ILE A 370 0.66 -6.17 8.60
CA ILE A 370 0.25 -4.93 7.92
C ILE A 370 -1.23 -5.06 7.59
N ARG A 371 -2.00 -4.03 7.90
CA ARG A 371 -3.39 -3.87 7.45
C ARG A 371 -3.55 -2.48 6.85
N ASP A 372 -4.01 -2.45 5.61
CA ASP A 372 -4.26 -1.24 4.84
C ASP A 372 -5.72 -1.24 4.39
N SER A 373 -6.50 -0.33 4.94
CA SER A 373 -7.92 -0.19 4.69
C SER A 373 -8.21 1.12 3.99
N LEU A 374 -9.06 1.07 2.98
CA LEU A 374 -9.42 2.19 2.13
C LEU A 374 -10.94 2.33 2.06
N LYS A 375 -11.47 3.42 2.60
CA LYS A 375 -12.85 3.86 2.43
C LYS A 375 -12.91 4.85 1.27
N ARG A 376 -13.69 4.54 0.26
CA ARG A 376 -13.81 5.36 -0.96
C ARG A 376 -15.24 5.77 -1.19
N ALA A 377 -15.42 7.03 -1.52
CA ALA A 377 -16.68 7.58 -1.99
C ALA A 377 -16.42 8.49 -3.20
N SER A 378 -17.23 8.37 -4.24
CA SER A 378 -17.06 9.22 -5.42
C SER A 378 -18.38 9.51 -6.13
N LEU A 379 -18.39 10.67 -6.79
CA LEU A 379 -19.44 11.10 -7.70
C LEU A 379 -18.78 11.49 -9.03
N ALA A 380 -19.25 10.89 -10.13
CA ALA A 380 -18.77 11.22 -11.45
C ALA A 380 -19.95 11.63 -12.34
N GLN A 381 -19.71 12.62 -13.19
CA GLN A 381 -20.62 12.98 -14.27
C GLN A 381 -19.90 12.74 -15.59
N ILE A 382 -20.48 11.94 -16.46
CA ILE A 382 -19.89 11.52 -17.73
C ILE A 382 -20.93 11.67 -18.82
N ASN A 383 -20.62 12.53 -19.80
CA ASN A 383 -21.44 12.68 -20.99
C ASN A 383 -21.04 11.59 -22.00
N ASP A 384 -22.02 10.80 -22.42
CA ASP A 384 -21.91 9.90 -23.55
C ASP A 384 -22.27 10.67 -24.81
N LEU A 385 -21.28 10.93 -25.65
CA LEU A 385 -21.43 11.77 -26.84
C LEU A 385 -22.00 10.98 -28.03
N THR A 386 -22.08 9.66 -27.94
CA THR A 386 -22.63 8.78 -28.97
C THR A 386 -24.12 8.57 -28.76
N ASP A 387 -24.56 8.37 -27.52
CA ASP A 387 -25.94 8.12 -27.17
C ASP A 387 -26.71 9.38 -26.73
N ASP A 388 -26.03 10.56 -26.69
CA ASP A 388 -26.60 11.84 -26.20
C ASP A 388 -27.11 11.74 -24.76
N ASP A 389 -26.49 10.93 -23.93
CA ASP A 389 -26.82 10.71 -22.53
C ASP A 389 -25.81 11.36 -21.59
N ASP A 390 -26.28 11.77 -20.41
CA ASP A 390 -25.45 12.27 -19.31
C ASP A 390 -25.63 11.34 -18.09
N ASP A 391 -24.58 10.65 -17.72
CA ASP A 391 -24.57 9.67 -16.65
C ASP A 391 -23.96 10.24 -15.38
N LEU A 392 -24.67 10.06 -14.27
CA LEU A 392 -24.22 10.38 -12.92
C LEU A 392 -23.91 9.08 -12.17
N PHE A 393 -22.63 8.82 -11.91
CA PHE A 393 -22.15 7.66 -11.17
C PHE A 393 -21.93 8.02 -9.70
N GLN A 394 -22.59 7.31 -8.81
CA GLN A 394 -22.32 7.36 -7.37
C GLN A 394 -21.72 6.04 -6.94
N ASN A 395 -20.51 6.09 -6.38
CA ASN A 395 -19.81 4.89 -5.91
C ASN A 395 -19.42 5.00 -4.44
N THR A 396 -19.63 3.91 -3.71
CA THR A 396 -19.11 3.71 -2.35
C THR A 396 -18.43 2.36 -2.27
N GLY A 397 -17.35 2.27 -1.51
CA GLY A 397 -16.62 1.02 -1.37
C GLY A 397 -15.65 1.02 -0.19
N TRP A 398 -15.41 -0.17 0.31
CA TRP A 398 -14.43 -0.46 1.33
C TRP A 398 -13.48 -1.55 0.85
N TYR A 399 -12.18 -1.32 0.99
CA TYR A 399 -11.14 -2.22 0.52
C TYR A 399 -10.15 -2.48 1.65
N GLU A 400 -9.91 -3.73 1.95
CA GLU A 400 -8.95 -4.17 2.95
C GLU A 400 -7.85 -4.98 2.30
N ARG A 401 -6.60 -4.71 2.66
CA ARG A 401 -5.44 -5.51 2.32
C ARG A 401 -4.70 -5.85 3.60
N GLN A 402 -4.45 -7.11 3.84
CA GLN A 402 -3.74 -7.57 5.02
C GLN A 402 -2.57 -8.45 4.62
N LEU A 403 -1.44 -8.27 5.26
CA LEU A 403 -0.27 -9.13 5.16
C LEU A 403 0.13 -9.58 6.56
N PHE A 404 0.26 -10.88 6.73
CA PHE A 404 0.96 -11.51 7.85
C PHE A 404 2.17 -12.24 7.31
N ASP A 405 3.35 -12.00 7.89
CA ASP A 405 4.60 -12.59 7.44
C ASP A 405 5.43 -13.00 8.66
N THR A 406 5.89 -14.25 8.65
CA THR A 406 6.80 -14.82 9.67
C THR A 406 8.00 -15.42 8.95
N GLN A 407 9.19 -14.91 9.27
CA GLN A 407 10.44 -15.28 8.63
C GLN A 407 11.49 -15.68 9.65
N PHE A 408 12.21 -16.76 9.36
CA PHE A 408 13.40 -17.17 10.06
C PHE A 408 14.59 -17.14 9.10
N VAL A 409 15.64 -16.45 9.50
CA VAL A 409 16.93 -16.39 8.79
C VAL A 409 18.03 -16.80 9.76
N GLY A 410 18.87 -17.75 9.35
CA GLY A 410 20.03 -18.21 10.09
C GLY A 410 21.28 -18.13 9.23
N GLU A 411 22.29 -17.43 9.70
CA GLU A 411 23.62 -17.32 9.11
C GLU A 411 24.59 -18.02 10.06
N LEU A 412 25.21 -19.09 9.59
CA LEU A 412 26.09 -19.93 10.39
C LEU A 412 27.49 -19.94 9.76
N GLU A 413 28.50 -19.53 10.51
CA GLU A 413 29.89 -19.48 10.06
C GLU A 413 30.70 -20.57 10.78
N PHE A 414 31.36 -21.43 10.02
CA PHE A 414 32.22 -22.53 10.51
C PHE A 414 33.61 -22.46 9.84
N GLY A 415 34.36 -21.41 10.14
CA GLY A 415 35.63 -21.15 9.48
C GLY A 415 35.43 -20.85 7.99
N ASP A 416 35.90 -21.76 7.11
CA ASP A 416 35.77 -21.57 5.65
C ASP A 416 34.37 -21.94 5.10
N LEU A 417 33.45 -22.46 5.93
CA LEU A 417 32.11 -22.86 5.54
C LEU A 417 31.08 -21.90 6.12
N SER A 418 30.31 -21.24 5.25
CA SER A 418 29.10 -20.49 5.61
C SER A 418 27.84 -21.25 5.21
N VAL A 419 26.83 -21.22 6.08
CA VAL A 419 25.52 -21.85 5.86
C VAL A 419 24.44 -20.81 6.08
N ASP A 420 23.71 -20.48 5.01
CA ASP A 420 22.56 -19.58 5.04
C ASP A 420 21.25 -20.39 5.00
N LEU A 421 20.47 -20.30 6.05
CA LEU A 421 19.17 -20.94 6.18
C LEU A 421 18.07 -19.91 6.18
N ARG A 422 17.03 -20.11 5.33
CA ARG A 422 15.88 -19.23 5.25
C ARG A 422 14.60 -20.05 5.25
N ALA A 423 13.64 -19.67 6.07
CA ALA A 423 12.31 -20.25 6.10
C ALA A 423 11.28 -19.17 6.37
N GLY A 424 10.12 -19.27 5.76
CA GLY A 424 9.07 -18.28 5.94
C GLY A 424 7.69 -18.83 5.62
N TYR A 425 6.71 -18.21 6.27
CA TYR A 425 5.30 -18.32 5.96
C TYR A 425 4.73 -16.91 5.86
N ALA A 426 4.08 -16.63 4.76
CA ALA A 426 3.39 -15.37 4.56
C ALA A 426 1.98 -15.61 4.03
N GLN A 427 1.03 -14.84 4.53
CA GLN A 427 -0.35 -14.84 4.05
C GLN A 427 -0.78 -13.43 3.73
N THR A 428 -1.34 -13.23 2.54
CA THR A 428 -2.03 -11.99 2.21
C THR A 428 -3.50 -12.23 2.01
N GLN A 429 -4.30 -11.27 2.45
CA GLN A 429 -5.74 -11.24 2.23
C GLN A 429 -6.12 -9.88 1.63
N ARG A 430 -7.07 -9.90 0.69
CA ARG A 430 -7.75 -8.71 0.22
C ARG A 430 -9.25 -8.96 0.26
N GLU A 431 -9.97 -8.05 0.88
CA GLU A 431 -11.41 -8.07 0.91
C GLU A 431 -11.97 -6.74 0.38
N ALA A 432 -12.99 -6.82 -0.44
CA ALA A 432 -13.78 -5.69 -0.87
C ALA A 432 -15.26 -6.09 -0.81
N PRO A 433 -15.82 -6.04 0.39
CA PRO A 433 -17.24 -6.27 0.59
C PRO A 433 -18.02 -5.02 0.20
N ASN A 434 -19.18 -5.20 -0.42
CA ASN A 434 -20.10 -4.11 -0.72
C ASN A 434 -19.52 -2.95 -1.54
N GLU A 435 -18.96 -3.26 -2.71
CA GLU A 435 -18.62 -2.23 -3.71
C GLU A 435 -19.92 -1.84 -4.43
N TRP A 436 -20.47 -0.65 -4.14
CA TRP A 436 -21.70 -0.16 -4.74
C TRP A 436 -21.45 0.82 -5.88
N GLU A 437 -22.21 0.67 -6.96
CA GLU A 437 -22.32 1.63 -8.04
C GLU A 437 -23.78 1.88 -8.37
N PHE A 438 -24.16 3.15 -8.32
CA PHE A 438 -25.47 3.64 -8.80
C PHE A 438 -25.22 4.57 -9.97
N VAL A 439 -25.82 4.24 -11.11
CA VAL A 439 -25.77 5.07 -12.32
C VAL A 439 -27.15 5.65 -12.56
N TYR A 440 -27.23 6.95 -12.67
CA TYR A 440 -28.44 7.67 -13.04
C TYR A 440 -28.19 8.34 -14.39
N THR A 441 -29.08 8.09 -15.35
CA THR A 441 -28.96 8.59 -16.73
C THR A 441 -29.97 9.69 -16.99
N ARG A 442 -29.55 10.75 -17.66
CA ARG A 442 -30.38 11.84 -18.16
C ARG A 442 -30.16 11.97 -19.66
N ASP A 443 -31.25 12.07 -20.44
CA ASP A 443 -31.22 12.30 -21.88
C ASP A 443 -30.89 13.78 -22.18
N LEU A 444 -29.89 14.03 -23.01
CA LEU A 444 -29.51 15.39 -23.44
C LEU A 444 -30.37 15.93 -24.58
N THR A 445 -31.15 15.04 -25.25
CA THR A 445 -32.15 15.40 -26.29
C THR A 445 -33.56 15.02 -25.86
N PRO A 446 -34.06 15.54 -24.71
CA PRO A 446 -35.24 15.05 -24.06
C PRO A 446 -36.50 15.23 -24.92
N THR A 447 -37.34 14.21 -24.94
CA THR A 447 -38.64 14.24 -25.60
C THR A 447 -39.80 14.52 -24.62
N THR A 448 -39.55 14.31 -23.33
CA THR A 448 -40.49 14.56 -22.22
C THR A 448 -39.78 15.26 -21.07
N GLN A 449 -40.55 15.89 -20.15
CA GLN A 449 -39.97 16.52 -18.95
C GLN A 449 -39.26 15.54 -18.00
N LEU A 450 -39.62 14.26 -18.04
CA LEU A 450 -38.95 13.23 -17.24
C LEU A 450 -37.58 12.84 -17.81
N ASP A 451 -37.37 13.07 -19.10
CA ASP A 451 -36.07 12.81 -19.74
C ASP A 451 -35.04 13.84 -19.33
N GLU A 452 -35.47 15.01 -18.83
CA GLU A 452 -34.57 16.10 -18.35
C GLU A 452 -33.97 15.83 -16.96
N ILE A 453 -34.40 14.78 -16.24
CA ILE A 453 -33.93 14.45 -14.89
C ILE A 453 -33.11 13.16 -14.90
N TYR A 454 -32.19 13.04 -13.96
CA TYR A 454 -31.43 11.82 -13.75
C TYR A 454 -32.34 10.72 -13.18
N LEU A 455 -32.41 9.59 -13.88
CA LEU A 455 -33.22 8.44 -13.53
C LEU A 455 -32.39 7.17 -13.47
N ASN A 456 -32.60 6.35 -12.44
CA ASN A 456 -32.13 4.98 -12.38
C ASN A 456 -33.36 4.05 -12.42
N LEU A 457 -33.65 3.52 -13.58
CA LEU A 457 -34.82 2.67 -13.79
C LEU A 457 -34.53 1.18 -13.53
N GLN A 458 -33.34 0.85 -13.12
CA GLN A 458 -32.91 -0.54 -12.83
C GLN A 458 -33.28 -1.53 -13.97
N ASN A 459 -33.19 -1.07 -15.23
CA ASN A 459 -33.60 -1.84 -16.40
C ASN A 459 -32.44 -2.42 -17.22
N GLY A 460 -31.27 -2.55 -16.60
CA GLY A 460 -30.11 -3.20 -17.21
C GLY A 460 -29.31 -2.34 -18.16
N GLY A 461 -29.31 -1.03 -17.95
CA GLY A 461 -28.40 -0.08 -18.62
C GLY A 461 -29.05 0.81 -19.68
N GLN A 462 -30.32 0.67 -19.99
CA GLN A 462 -31.00 1.60 -20.92
C GLN A 462 -31.24 2.99 -20.32
N ARG A 463 -31.46 3.05 -19.00
CA ARG A 463 -31.59 4.29 -18.20
C ARG A 463 -31.23 3.98 -16.76
N GLY A 464 -29.96 4.10 -16.46
CA GLY A 464 -29.43 3.84 -15.15
C GLY A 464 -29.23 2.37 -14.81
N ARG A 465 -28.35 2.11 -13.87
CA ARG A 465 -27.95 0.78 -13.42
C ARG A 465 -27.60 0.82 -11.92
N THR A 466 -27.88 -0.28 -11.24
CA THR A 466 -27.44 -0.47 -9.85
C THR A 466 -26.68 -1.79 -9.77
N THR A 467 -25.43 -1.73 -9.34
CA THR A 467 -24.59 -2.92 -9.14
C THR A 467 -23.99 -2.95 -7.75
N VAL A 468 -23.81 -4.16 -7.24
CA VAL A 468 -23.05 -4.42 -6.03
C VAL A 468 -22.09 -5.56 -6.28
N ALA A 469 -20.84 -5.40 -5.83
CA ALA A 469 -19.82 -6.43 -5.97
C ALA A 469 -19.19 -6.80 -4.64
N PHE A 470 -18.84 -8.09 -4.54
CA PHE A 470 -18.13 -8.69 -3.42
C PHE A 470 -16.89 -9.36 -3.96
N SER A 471 -15.73 -9.07 -3.40
CA SER A 471 -14.49 -9.73 -3.78
C SER A 471 -13.64 -10.10 -2.58
N ASP A 472 -13.08 -11.30 -2.64
CA ASP A 472 -12.14 -11.84 -1.67
C ASP A 472 -10.94 -12.47 -2.38
N LEU A 473 -9.78 -12.33 -1.76
CA LEU A 473 -8.55 -12.98 -2.18
C LEU A 473 -7.78 -13.42 -0.93
N THR A 474 -7.31 -14.64 -0.96
CA THR A 474 -6.33 -15.15 0.01
C THR A 474 -5.19 -15.82 -0.73
N GLU A 475 -3.96 -15.51 -0.35
CA GLU A 475 -2.77 -16.17 -0.87
C GLU A 475 -1.87 -16.56 0.31
N ASP A 476 -1.60 -17.86 0.41
CA ASP A 476 -0.66 -18.46 1.35
C ASP A 476 0.64 -18.80 0.61
N LEU A 477 1.77 -18.45 1.20
CA LEU A 477 3.10 -18.69 0.65
C LEU A 477 3.99 -19.34 1.72
N TYR A 478 4.57 -20.47 1.38
CA TYR A 478 5.60 -21.14 2.17
C TYR A 478 6.93 -21.07 1.42
N TYR A 479 7.99 -20.78 2.12
CA TYR A 479 9.31 -20.69 1.56
C TYR A 479 10.33 -21.42 2.44
N GLY A 480 11.26 -22.15 1.80
CA GLY A 480 12.44 -22.74 2.43
C GLY A 480 13.66 -22.59 1.52
N GLY A 481 14.79 -22.18 2.05
CA GLY A 481 16.03 -22.03 1.32
C GLY A 481 17.24 -22.41 2.15
N LEU A 482 18.24 -22.98 1.50
CA LEU A 482 19.51 -23.35 2.09
C LEU A 482 20.61 -23.08 1.07
N ASP A 483 21.62 -22.29 1.47
CA ASP A 483 22.83 -22.05 0.70
C ASP A 483 24.04 -22.48 1.54
N LEU A 484 24.97 -23.17 0.90
CA LEU A 484 26.24 -23.62 1.46
C LEU A 484 27.36 -22.98 0.67
N SER A 485 28.18 -22.16 1.30
CA SER A 485 29.34 -21.48 0.70
C SER A 485 30.61 -22.00 1.34
N TYR A 486 31.54 -22.50 0.55
CA TYR A 486 32.85 -22.94 1.02
C TYR A 486 33.98 -22.16 0.34
N GLN A 487 34.82 -21.54 1.15
CA GLN A 487 35.97 -20.78 0.69
C GLN A 487 37.20 -21.70 0.58
N PHE A 488 37.51 -22.14 -0.65
CA PHE A 488 38.67 -23.01 -0.92
C PHE A 488 40.01 -22.26 -0.87
N ALA A 489 39.97 -20.98 -1.17
CA ALA A 489 41.10 -20.07 -1.16
C ALA A 489 40.61 -18.61 -1.08
N ASP A 490 41.47 -17.66 -0.72
CA ASP A 490 41.10 -16.25 -0.59
C ASP A 490 40.45 -15.64 -1.84
N TRP A 491 40.62 -16.28 -2.99
CA TRP A 491 40.12 -15.84 -4.30
C TRP A 491 39.07 -16.78 -4.91
N VAL A 492 38.69 -17.90 -4.25
CA VAL A 492 37.69 -18.87 -4.75
C VAL A 492 36.76 -19.26 -3.64
N THR A 493 35.51 -18.92 -3.82
CA THR A 493 34.37 -19.42 -3.01
C THR A 493 33.40 -20.18 -3.90
N LEU A 494 33.00 -21.38 -3.50
CA LEU A 494 31.98 -22.17 -4.15
C LEU A 494 30.71 -22.12 -3.32
N THR A 495 29.61 -21.68 -3.92
CA THR A 495 28.29 -21.70 -3.29
C THR A 495 27.38 -22.68 -4.01
N VAL A 496 26.72 -23.55 -3.25
CA VAL A 496 25.70 -24.49 -3.71
C VAL A 496 24.46 -24.32 -2.84
N GLY A 497 23.33 -24.12 -3.46
CA GLY A 497 22.10 -23.91 -2.70
C GLY A 497 20.85 -24.38 -3.43
N GLY A 498 19.73 -24.33 -2.71
CA GLY A 498 18.41 -24.65 -3.22
C GLY A 498 17.33 -23.91 -2.46
N ALA A 499 16.26 -23.60 -3.17
CA ALA A 499 15.07 -22.98 -2.60
C ALA A 499 13.81 -23.72 -3.03
N TYR A 500 12.84 -23.76 -2.15
CA TYR A 500 11.51 -24.30 -2.39
C TYR A 500 10.47 -23.23 -2.05
N THR A 501 9.51 -23.05 -2.92
CA THR A 501 8.38 -22.14 -2.72
C THR A 501 7.09 -22.86 -3.06
N ASP A 502 6.11 -22.81 -2.17
CA ASP A 502 4.76 -23.29 -2.40
C ASP A 502 3.77 -22.15 -2.18
N THR A 503 2.91 -21.92 -3.16
CA THR A 503 1.96 -20.81 -3.14
C THR A 503 0.57 -21.32 -3.49
N THR A 504 -0.38 -21.07 -2.60
CA THR A 504 -1.79 -21.34 -2.84
C THR A 504 -2.56 -20.03 -2.86
N ARG A 505 -3.26 -19.76 -3.96
CA ARG A 505 -4.03 -18.53 -4.14
C ARG A 505 -5.45 -18.82 -4.54
N LEU A 506 -6.39 -18.19 -3.85
CA LEU A 506 -7.81 -18.19 -4.15
C LEU A 506 -8.28 -16.74 -4.29
N SER A 507 -8.90 -16.41 -5.44
CA SER A 507 -9.49 -15.10 -5.66
C SER A 507 -10.88 -15.28 -6.24
N ARG A 508 -11.86 -14.59 -5.67
CA ARG A 508 -13.25 -14.61 -6.09
C ARG A 508 -13.77 -13.19 -6.21
N ARG A 509 -14.57 -12.93 -7.25
CA ARG A 509 -15.37 -11.73 -7.41
C ARG A 509 -16.76 -12.13 -7.87
N ARG A 510 -17.76 -11.58 -7.25
CA ARG A 510 -19.17 -11.74 -7.62
C ARG A 510 -19.78 -10.36 -7.71
N GLU A 511 -20.46 -10.11 -8.82
CA GLU A 511 -21.14 -8.86 -9.09
C GLU A 511 -22.60 -9.16 -9.43
N PHE A 512 -23.48 -8.36 -8.88
CA PHE A 512 -24.92 -8.49 -9.06
C PHE A 512 -25.47 -7.19 -9.63
N ASP A 513 -26.20 -7.32 -10.74
CA ASP A 513 -27.04 -6.26 -11.28
C ASP A 513 -28.42 -6.35 -10.60
N ILE A 514 -28.88 -5.24 -10.03
CA ILE A 514 -30.21 -5.13 -9.48
C ILE A 514 -31.14 -4.63 -10.57
N ARG A 515 -32.21 -5.38 -10.82
CA ARG A 515 -33.17 -5.09 -11.90
C ARG A 515 -34.58 -5.06 -11.38
N ALA A 516 -35.34 -4.04 -11.78
CA ALA A 516 -36.75 -3.97 -11.51
C ALA A 516 -37.50 -5.07 -12.26
N THR A 517 -38.41 -5.75 -11.60
CA THR A 517 -39.33 -6.75 -12.21
C THR A 517 -40.70 -6.14 -12.41
N GLY A 518 -41.17 -6.05 -13.68
CA GLY A 518 -42.48 -5.53 -14.02
C GLY A 518 -42.49 -4.05 -14.39
N ALA A 519 -43.63 -3.40 -14.25
CA ALA A 519 -43.81 -1.98 -14.57
C ALA A 519 -43.24 -1.11 -13.44
N TYR A 520 -42.03 -0.60 -13.64
CA TYR A 520 -41.38 0.31 -12.71
C TYR A 520 -41.81 1.75 -12.98
N PRO A 521 -42.45 2.44 -12.01
CA PRO A 521 -42.89 3.81 -12.21
C PRO A 521 -41.66 4.73 -12.39
N LEU A 522 -41.63 5.51 -13.48
CA LEU A 522 -40.47 6.38 -13.83
C LEU A 522 -40.07 7.32 -12.69
N VAL A 523 -41.03 7.82 -11.91
CA VAL A 523 -40.78 8.74 -10.81
C VAL A 523 -39.91 8.12 -9.71
N PHE A 524 -39.95 6.81 -9.54
CA PHE A 524 -39.12 6.11 -8.55
C PHE A 524 -37.63 6.09 -8.96
N GLY A 525 -37.35 6.14 -10.26
CA GLY A 525 -35.99 6.24 -10.78
C GLY A 525 -35.24 7.50 -10.32
N ALA A 526 -35.93 8.55 -9.90
CA ALA A 526 -35.32 9.77 -9.36
C ALA A 526 -35.01 9.70 -7.84
N PHE A 527 -35.32 8.56 -7.21
CA PHE A 527 -35.10 8.43 -5.77
C PHE A 527 -33.63 8.20 -5.44
N ARG A 528 -33.25 8.55 -4.21
CA ARG A 528 -31.93 8.25 -3.67
C ARG A 528 -31.72 6.74 -3.58
N PRO A 529 -30.44 6.27 -3.56
CA PRO A 529 -30.10 4.85 -3.50
C PRO A 529 -30.82 4.04 -2.42
N ASP A 530 -30.96 4.59 -1.21
CA ASP A 530 -31.64 3.93 -0.09
C ASP A 530 -33.13 3.69 -0.35
N ASN A 531 -33.76 4.61 -1.05
CA ASN A 531 -35.17 4.47 -1.41
C ASN A 531 -35.38 3.60 -2.65
N LEU A 532 -34.36 3.52 -3.55
CA LEU A 532 -34.41 2.60 -4.70
C LEU A 532 -34.30 1.13 -4.28
N LEU A 533 -33.70 0.84 -3.11
CA LEU A 533 -33.50 -0.51 -2.58
C LEU A 533 -34.41 -0.79 -1.35
N GLY A 534 -35.20 0.17 -0.93
CA GLY A 534 -36.06 0.04 0.26
C GLY A 534 -37.37 -0.70 0.03
N ASP A 535 -38.06 -1.01 1.13
CA ASP A 535 -39.35 -1.72 1.17
C ASP A 535 -40.50 -1.01 0.41
N ALA A 536 -40.29 0.22 -0.07
CA ALA A 536 -41.29 0.99 -0.76
C ALA A 536 -41.49 0.57 -2.23
N LEU A 537 -40.67 -0.31 -2.76
CA LEU A 537 -40.70 -0.91 -4.09
C LEU A 537 -41.06 -2.39 -4.01
#